data_c5327c49278c785a03a742ba343b9124
#
_entry.id   c5327c49278c785a03a742ba343b9124
#
_cell.length_a   1.000
_cell.length_b   1.000
_cell.length_c   1.000
_cell.angle_alpha   90.00
_cell.angle_beta   90.00
_cell.angle_gamma   90.00
#
_symmetry.space_group_name_H-M   'P 1'
#
loop_
_entity.id
_entity.type
_entity.pdbx_description
1 polymer ?
#
loop_
_entity_poly.entity_id
_entity_poly.type
_entity_poly.pdbx_seq_one_letter_code
_entity_poly.pdbx_strand_id
1 'polypeptide(L)'
;MHAVVQTIRDIARHEAGQRWNTRLGVVKSVKGSGDYACTVELRETHLVLPDVPIATSAMGLASLPSEGDLVVVLFVGGDLHAPVVIGVLYNEKVAPPENDSNLLVGVRPGGETATDKRMEWSISTPGDGTRELHVLLDGKVKVEVTVNDEGIVLTAQDTKFTLKQTSGSDGKAELQVGNSKVTIEQAGNVTVEAEKTLTLKANKIELSADAQVKISGQAVDIN
;
A
#
# COMPACT_ATOMS: atom_id res chain seq x y z
N MET A 1 40.89 -20.62 -44.19
CA MET A 1 40.74 -20.14 -42.80
C MET A 1 39.47 -19.31 -42.57
N HIS A 2 39.08 -18.38 -43.49
CA HIS A 2 37.88 -17.57 -43.38
C HIS A 2 36.57 -18.38 -43.28
N ALA A 3 36.41 -19.43 -44.11
CA ALA A 3 35.21 -20.24 -44.14
C ALA A 3 34.92 -20.99 -42.79
N VAL A 4 35.99 -21.50 -42.18
CA VAL A 4 35.87 -22.23 -40.89
C VAL A 4 35.43 -21.27 -39.78
N VAL A 5 36.01 -20.06 -39.75
CA VAL A 5 35.61 -19.03 -38.74
C VAL A 5 34.16 -18.60 -38.94
N GLN A 6 33.71 -18.48 -40.21
CA GLN A 6 32.31 -18.15 -40.51
C GLN A 6 31.35 -19.28 -40.05
N THR A 7 31.68 -20.52 -40.35
CA THR A 7 30.90 -21.69 -39.91
C THR A 7 30.80 -21.79 -38.37
N ILE A 8 31.91 -21.55 -37.67
CA ILE A 8 31.92 -21.52 -36.20
C ILE A 8 31.00 -20.40 -35.65
N ARG A 9 31.06 -19.21 -36.29
CA ARG A 9 30.17 -18.10 -35.90
C ARG A 9 28.69 -18.41 -36.14
N ASP A 10 28.39 -19.05 -37.26
CA ASP A 10 27.01 -19.40 -37.63
C ASP A 10 26.47 -20.51 -36.72
N ILE A 11 27.28 -21.51 -36.36
CA ILE A 11 26.94 -22.52 -35.36
C ILE A 11 26.72 -21.86 -33.99
N ALA A 12 27.65 -20.97 -33.55
CA ALA A 12 27.52 -20.29 -32.28
C ALA A 12 26.26 -19.38 -32.21
N ARG A 13 25.92 -18.72 -33.33
CA ARG A 13 24.68 -17.95 -33.43
C ARG A 13 23.44 -18.82 -33.42
N HIS A 14 23.47 -19.96 -34.06
CA HIS A 14 22.38 -20.94 -34.10
C HIS A 14 22.14 -21.52 -32.70
N GLU A 15 23.19 -21.98 -32.04
CA GLU A 15 23.17 -22.48 -30.67
C GLU A 15 22.68 -21.40 -29.66
N ALA A 16 23.17 -20.16 -29.78
CA ALA A 16 22.71 -19.05 -28.96
C ALA A 16 21.24 -18.72 -29.18
N GLY A 17 20.75 -18.87 -30.43
CA GLY A 17 19.33 -18.68 -30.77
C GLY A 17 18.40 -19.79 -30.29
N GLN A 18 18.94 -21.01 -30.08
CA GLN A 18 18.17 -22.14 -29.54
C GLN A 18 18.07 -22.14 -28.01
N ARG A 19 18.90 -21.38 -27.30
CA ARG A 19 18.83 -21.29 -25.86
C ARG A 19 17.60 -20.49 -25.43
N TRP A 20 16.85 -21.08 -24.54
CA TRP A 20 15.76 -20.41 -23.86
C TRP A 20 16.37 -19.42 -22.86
N ASN A 21 16.26 -18.14 -23.11
CA ASN A 21 16.75 -17.10 -22.19
C ASN A 21 15.57 -16.50 -21.46
N THR A 22 15.10 -15.33 -21.91
CA THR A 22 13.95 -14.64 -21.31
C THR A 22 12.82 -14.57 -22.33
N ARG A 23 11.59 -14.82 -21.90
CA ARG A 23 10.38 -14.76 -22.72
C ARG A 23 9.27 -14.03 -21.99
N LEU A 24 8.30 -13.54 -22.74
CA LEU A 24 7.07 -13.00 -22.18
C LEU A 24 6.00 -14.10 -22.16
N GLY A 25 5.26 -14.14 -21.08
CA GLY A 25 4.15 -15.07 -20.91
C GLY A 25 2.92 -14.40 -20.29
N VAL A 26 1.80 -15.08 -20.39
CA VAL A 26 0.54 -14.70 -19.75
C VAL A 26 0.19 -15.72 -18.71
N VAL A 27 -0.13 -15.28 -17.51
CA VAL A 27 -0.55 -16.15 -16.41
C VAL A 27 -1.91 -16.76 -16.73
N LYS A 28 -2.02 -18.08 -16.69
CA LYS A 28 -3.27 -18.83 -16.92
C LYS A 28 -3.96 -19.23 -15.64
N SER A 29 -3.18 -19.52 -14.61
CA SER A 29 -3.69 -19.83 -13.27
C SER A 29 -2.59 -19.62 -12.24
N VAL A 30 -3.00 -19.33 -11.01
CA VAL A 30 -2.10 -19.16 -9.87
C VAL A 30 -2.42 -20.24 -8.84
N LYS A 31 -1.41 -20.93 -8.34
CA LYS A 31 -1.60 -21.88 -7.24
C LYS A 31 -1.81 -21.12 -5.94
N GLY A 32 -2.91 -21.40 -5.25
CA GLY A 32 -3.20 -20.86 -3.93
C GLY A 32 -2.43 -21.57 -2.82
N SER A 33 -2.48 -21.00 -1.64
CA SER A 33 -1.99 -21.42 -0.32
C SER A 33 -0.88 -22.50 -0.30
N GLY A 34 0.35 -22.03 -0.23
CA GLY A 34 1.53 -22.87 0.03
C GLY A 34 2.51 -22.97 -1.14
N ASP A 35 2.04 -22.91 -2.37
CA ASP A 35 2.90 -22.94 -3.56
C ASP A 35 3.04 -21.52 -4.14
N TYR A 36 4.27 -21.03 -4.20
CA TYR A 36 4.59 -19.74 -4.80
C TYR A 36 4.91 -19.91 -6.29
N ALA A 37 3.90 -20.37 -7.06
CA ALA A 37 4.02 -20.77 -8.45
C ALA A 37 2.76 -20.44 -9.25
N CYS A 38 2.90 -20.37 -10.57
CA CYS A 38 1.78 -20.17 -11.50
C CYS A 38 1.98 -20.98 -12.79
N THR A 39 0.88 -21.16 -13.55
CA THR A 39 0.93 -21.68 -14.90
C THR A 39 1.02 -20.52 -15.88
N VAL A 40 1.98 -20.56 -16.79
CA VAL A 40 2.25 -19.48 -17.74
C VAL A 40 2.18 -20.00 -19.17
N GLU A 41 1.47 -19.30 -20.06
CA GLU A 41 1.52 -19.52 -21.50
C GLU A 41 2.48 -18.51 -22.14
N LEU A 42 3.51 -18.98 -22.83
CA LEU A 42 4.45 -18.14 -23.56
C LEU A 42 3.76 -17.48 -24.76
N ARG A 43 3.95 -16.16 -24.95
CA ARG A 43 3.26 -15.40 -26.00
C ARG A 43 3.68 -15.80 -27.42
N GLU A 44 4.94 -16.13 -27.62
CA GLU A 44 5.48 -16.39 -28.95
C GLU A 44 5.18 -17.81 -29.46
N THR A 45 5.18 -18.80 -28.56
CA THR A 45 5.09 -20.21 -28.90
C THR A 45 3.80 -20.86 -28.47
N HIS A 46 2.98 -20.19 -27.67
CA HIS A 46 1.79 -20.74 -26.99
C HIS A 46 2.09 -21.96 -26.12
N LEU A 47 3.36 -22.18 -25.78
CA LEU A 47 3.75 -23.25 -24.88
C LEU A 47 3.27 -22.94 -23.46
N VAL A 48 2.57 -23.90 -22.86
CA VAL A 48 2.07 -23.80 -21.50
C VAL A 48 3.08 -24.45 -20.56
N LEU A 49 3.56 -23.67 -19.61
CA LEU A 49 4.51 -24.08 -18.58
C LEU A 49 3.74 -24.20 -17.25
N PRO A 50 3.53 -25.40 -16.74
CA PRO A 50 2.89 -25.59 -15.44
C PRO A 50 3.90 -25.34 -14.31
N ASP A 51 3.39 -24.93 -13.15
CA ASP A 51 4.12 -24.88 -11.89
C ASP A 51 5.42 -24.03 -11.92
N VAL A 52 5.39 -22.94 -12.68
CA VAL A 52 6.52 -22.02 -12.78
C VAL A 52 6.68 -21.28 -11.46
N PRO A 53 7.83 -21.42 -10.76
CA PRO A 53 8.08 -20.68 -9.53
C PRO A 53 8.19 -19.18 -9.79
N ILE A 54 7.81 -18.40 -8.79
CA ILE A 54 7.83 -16.93 -8.87
C ILE A 54 8.95 -16.41 -7.98
N ALA A 55 9.84 -15.60 -8.54
CA ALA A 55 10.88 -14.95 -7.76
C ALA A 55 10.31 -13.86 -6.87
N THR A 56 10.86 -13.70 -5.67
CA THR A 56 10.56 -12.59 -4.75
C THR A 56 11.79 -11.70 -4.56
N SER A 57 11.58 -10.41 -4.34
CA SER A 57 12.65 -9.46 -4.09
C SER A 57 13.29 -9.63 -2.70
N ALA A 58 12.57 -10.19 -1.73
CA ALA A 58 13.08 -10.48 -0.39
C ALA A 58 12.27 -11.61 0.27
N MET A 59 12.93 -12.39 1.13
CA MET A 59 12.22 -13.39 1.94
C MET A 59 11.24 -12.69 2.87
N GLY A 60 10.03 -13.25 2.96
CA GLY A 60 8.92 -12.66 3.73
C GLY A 60 8.02 -11.70 2.93
N LEU A 61 8.39 -11.38 1.68
CA LEU A 61 7.48 -10.69 0.74
C LEU A 61 6.81 -11.72 -0.16
N ALA A 62 5.50 -11.61 -0.31
CA ALA A 62 4.72 -12.40 -1.24
C ALA A 62 3.85 -11.49 -2.10
N SER A 63 4.05 -11.55 -3.42
CA SER A 63 3.22 -10.88 -4.40
C SER A 63 3.00 -11.83 -5.57
N LEU A 64 1.83 -12.45 -5.61
CA LEU A 64 1.45 -13.33 -6.71
C LEU A 64 0.86 -12.51 -7.85
N PRO A 65 1.19 -12.82 -9.10
CA PRO A 65 0.51 -12.24 -10.25
C PRO A 65 -0.96 -12.73 -10.28
N SER A 66 -1.77 -12.02 -11.01
CA SER A 66 -3.17 -12.42 -11.27
C SER A 66 -3.27 -13.17 -12.59
N GLU A 67 -4.34 -13.94 -12.76
CA GLU A 67 -4.66 -14.54 -14.06
C GLU A 67 -4.84 -13.44 -15.12
N GLY A 68 -4.23 -13.63 -16.27
CA GLY A 68 -4.19 -12.62 -17.33
C GLY A 68 -3.01 -11.67 -17.28
N ASP A 69 -2.25 -11.63 -16.19
CA ASP A 69 -1.08 -10.76 -16.09
C ASP A 69 0.01 -11.16 -17.10
N LEU A 70 0.68 -10.13 -17.62
CA LEU A 70 1.86 -10.30 -18.47
C LEU A 70 3.09 -10.43 -17.57
N VAL A 71 3.84 -11.52 -17.74
CA VAL A 71 5.01 -11.84 -16.92
C VAL A 71 6.27 -12.04 -17.74
N VAL A 72 7.40 -11.79 -17.11
CA VAL A 72 8.73 -12.10 -17.64
C VAL A 72 9.18 -13.44 -17.09
N VAL A 73 9.41 -14.40 -17.98
CA VAL A 73 9.88 -15.75 -17.65
C VAL A 73 11.35 -15.85 -18.01
N LEU A 74 12.20 -16.15 -17.04
CA LEU A 74 13.61 -16.46 -17.21
C LEU A 74 13.78 -17.97 -17.21
N PHE A 75 14.56 -18.49 -18.15
CA PHE A 75 14.96 -19.91 -18.19
C PHE A 75 16.38 -20.04 -17.66
N VAL A 76 16.54 -20.61 -16.48
CA VAL A 76 17.84 -20.72 -15.80
C VAL A 76 18.80 -21.58 -16.62
N GLY A 77 19.96 -21.01 -16.96
CA GLY A 77 20.93 -21.67 -17.81
C GLY A 77 20.50 -21.91 -19.27
N GLY A 78 19.35 -21.35 -19.68
CA GLY A 78 18.73 -21.58 -21.00
C GLY A 78 17.95 -22.91 -21.06
N ASP A 79 17.64 -23.53 -19.92
CA ASP A 79 16.91 -24.78 -19.83
C ASP A 79 15.41 -24.53 -19.79
N LEU A 80 14.66 -25.12 -20.75
CA LEU A 80 13.20 -25.07 -20.82
C LEU A 80 12.52 -25.67 -19.56
N HIS A 81 13.18 -26.60 -18.88
CA HIS A 81 12.66 -27.24 -17.69
C HIS A 81 12.93 -26.48 -16.39
N ALA A 82 13.64 -25.33 -16.48
CA ALA A 82 13.96 -24.49 -15.34
C ALA A 82 13.42 -23.06 -15.52
N PRO A 83 12.10 -22.85 -15.80
CA PRO A 83 11.51 -21.53 -15.91
C PRO A 83 11.29 -20.90 -14.54
N VAL A 84 11.45 -19.58 -14.46
CA VAL A 84 11.16 -18.78 -13.26
C VAL A 84 10.49 -17.47 -13.70
N VAL A 85 9.36 -17.11 -13.12
CA VAL A 85 8.77 -15.78 -13.27
C VAL A 85 9.57 -14.79 -12.42
N ILE A 86 10.16 -13.79 -13.06
CA ILE A 86 11.02 -12.79 -12.40
C ILE A 86 10.38 -11.41 -12.29
N GLY A 87 9.20 -11.20 -12.85
CA GLY A 87 8.48 -9.94 -12.75
C GLY A 87 7.18 -9.94 -13.52
N VAL A 88 6.35 -8.95 -13.20
CA VAL A 88 5.08 -8.64 -13.89
C VAL A 88 5.30 -7.35 -14.68
N LEU A 89 4.72 -7.25 -15.87
CA LEU A 89 4.79 -6.06 -16.72
C LEU A 89 3.42 -5.43 -16.85
N TYR A 90 3.38 -4.12 -16.76
CA TYR A 90 2.22 -3.35 -17.18
C TYR A 90 2.00 -3.49 -18.70
N ASN A 91 0.77 -3.36 -19.13
CA ASN A 91 0.39 -3.50 -20.51
C ASN A 91 -0.77 -2.53 -20.84
N GLU A 92 -1.25 -2.53 -22.08
CA GLU A 92 -2.33 -1.64 -22.54
C GLU A 92 -3.65 -1.76 -21.74
N LYS A 93 -3.87 -2.92 -21.09
CA LYS A 93 -5.07 -3.17 -20.27
C LYS A 93 -4.88 -2.82 -18.80
N VAL A 94 -3.64 -2.88 -18.32
CA VAL A 94 -3.27 -2.63 -16.94
C VAL A 94 -2.17 -1.58 -16.93
N ALA A 95 -2.57 -0.33 -16.75
CA ALA A 95 -1.64 0.79 -16.63
C ALA A 95 -0.94 0.80 -15.27
N PRO A 96 0.30 1.30 -15.18
CA PRO A 96 0.94 1.55 -13.90
C PRO A 96 0.13 2.58 -13.09
N PRO A 97 0.19 2.55 -11.76
CA PRO A 97 -0.28 3.67 -10.96
C PRO A 97 0.49 4.94 -11.33
N GLU A 98 -0.14 6.09 -11.12
CA GLU A 98 0.54 7.37 -11.29
C GLU A 98 1.78 7.41 -10.37
N ASN A 99 2.93 7.73 -10.93
CA ASN A 99 4.20 7.73 -10.20
C ASN A 99 5.08 8.92 -10.60
N ASP A 100 5.94 9.29 -9.68
CA ASP A 100 6.99 10.28 -9.83
C ASP A 100 8.29 9.68 -9.26
N SER A 101 9.45 10.23 -9.60
CA SER A 101 10.75 9.79 -9.09
C SER A 101 10.88 9.84 -7.57
N ASN A 102 10.07 10.69 -6.91
CA ASN A 102 10.03 10.87 -5.46
C ASN A 102 8.84 10.14 -4.79
N LEU A 103 8.08 9.35 -5.55
CA LEU A 103 6.87 8.68 -5.10
C LEU A 103 6.98 7.17 -5.31
N LEU A 104 6.85 6.41 -4.25
CA LEU A 104 6.66 4.97 -4.29
C LEU A 104 5.20 4.65 -3.98
N VAL A 105 4.51 3.99 -4.90
CA VAL A 105 3.08 3.68 -4.79
C VAL A 105 2.83 2.20 -4.91
N GLY A 106 2.00 1.65 -4.05
CA GLY A 106 1.42 0.33 -4.19
C GLY A 106 -0.10 0.41 -4.20
N VAL A 107 -0.71 -0.16 -5.23
CA VAL A 107 -2.16 -0.23 -5.36
C VAL A 107 -2.58 -1.69 -5.45
N ARG A 108 -3.50 -2.08 -4.59
CA ARG A 108 -4.15 -3.39 -4.66
C ARG A 108 -5.63 -3.18 -4.98
N PRO A 109 -6.09 -3.58 -6.17
CA PRO A 109 -7.51 -3.50 -6.52
C PRO A 109 -8.32 -4.48 -5.67
N GLY A 110 -9.55 -4.14 -5.39
CA GLY A 110 -10.43 -4.92 -4.53
C GLY A 110 -11.26 -5.96 -5.29
N GLY A 111 -10.67 -6.91 -6.05
CA GLY A 111 -11.41 -7.95 -6.75
C GLY A 111 -12.07 -7.49 -8.07
N GLU A 112 -12.87 -8.35 -8.70
CA GLU A 112 -13.32 -8.21 -10.09
C GLU A 112 -14.19 -6.99 -10.42
N THR A 113 -14.76 -6.30 -9.43
CA THR A 113 -15.76 -5.25 -9.69
C THR A 113 -15.56 -3.98 -8.90
N ALA A 114 -14.48 -3.80 -8.15
CA ALA A 114 -14.56 -2.88 -7.05
C ALA A 114 -13.46 -1.83 -7.02
N THR A 115 -13.79 -0.65 -7.49
CA THR A 115 -13.22 0.61 -7.00
C THR A 115 -13.47 0.79 -5.50
N ASP A 116 -14.52 0.16 -4.96
CA ASP A 116 -14.99 0.29 -3.58
C ASP A 116 -14.30 -0.63 -2.54
N LYS A 117 -13.21 -1.30 -2.91
CA LYS A 117 -12.37 -2.11 -2.00
C LYS A 117 -10.88 -1.97 -2.31
N ARG A 118 -10.52 -0.90 -2.94
CA ARG A 118 -9.14 -0.58 -3.28
C ARG A 118 -8.34 -0.30 -2.02
N MET A 119 -7.15 -0.86 -1.95
CA MET A 119 -6.13 -0.49 -0.99
C MET A 119 -4.98 0.19 -1.74
N GLU A 120 -4.57 1.33 -1.23
CA GLU A 120 -3.43 2.08 -1.74
C GLU A 120 -2.51 2.46 -0.59
N TRP A 121 -1.22 2.45 -0.84
CA TRP A 121 -0.23 3.03 0.03
C TRP A 121 0.80 3.78 -0.81
N SER A 122 1.31 4.87 -0.27
CA SER A 122 2.35 5.63 -0.92
C SER A 122 3.35 6.19 0.07
N ILE A 123 4.59 6.33 -0.39
CA ILE A 123 5.67 7.02 0.31
C ILE A 123 6.16 8.11 -0.61
N SER A 124 6.04 9.35 -0.18
CA SER A 124 6.49 10.54 -0.90
C SER A 124 7.66 11.18 -0.16
N THR A 125 8.73 11.47 -0.90
CA THR A 125 9.94 12.12 -0.38
C THR A 125 10.36 13.28 -1.29
N PRO A 126 9.53 14.34 -1.43
CA PRO A 126 9.84 15.47 -2.30
C PRO A 126 11.10 16.18 -1.80
N GLY A 127 11.89 16.73 -2.73
CA GLY A 127 13.19 17.33 -2.42
C GLY A 127 13.11 18.57 -1.52
N ASP A 128 12.00 19.29 -1.57
CA ASP A 128 11.75 20.55 -0.84
C ASP A 128 10.42 20.56 -0.07
N GLY A 129 9.75 19.40 0.02
CA GLY A 129 8.45 19.24 0.67
C GLY A 129 8.48 18.31 1.87
N THR A 130 7.33 18.19 2.51
CA THR A 130 7.11 17.31 3.67
C THR A 130 7.11 15.87 3.22
N ARG A 131 7.88 15.00 3.86
CA ARG A 131 7.83 13.56 3.65
C ARG A 131 6.49 13.02 4.13
N GLU A 132 5.92 12.10 3.38
CA GLU A 132 4.61 11.55 3.70
C GLU A 132 4.55 10.05 3.45
N LEU A 133 3.98 9.34 4.41
CA LEU A 133 3.45 7.99 4.26
C LEU A 133 1.94 8.08 4.29
N HIS A 134 1.30 7.63 3.23
CA HIS A 134 -0.16 7.61 3.11
C HIS A 134 -0.65 6.17 2.91
N VAL A 135 -1.75 5.82 3.58
CA VAL A 135 -2.46 4.55 3.41
C VAL A 135 -3.94 4.85 3.25
N LEU A 136 -4.52 4.32 2.19
CA LEU A 136 -5.93 4.42 1.87
C LEU A 136 -6.56 3.04 1.81
N LEU A 137 -7.63 2.84 2.55
CA LEU A 137 -8.56 1.73 2.41
C LEU A 137 -9.86 2.31 1.87
N ASP A 138 -10.10 2.13 0.57
CA ASP A 138 -11.28 2.62 -0.11
C ASP A 138 -12.33 1.51 -0.14
N GLY A 139 -13.37 1.66 0.67
CA GLY A 139 -14.43 0.71 0.84
C GLY A 139 -15.74 1.41 1.20
N LYS A 140 -16.69 0.67 1.74
CA LYS A 140 -17.96 1.24 2.22
C LYS A 140 -17.74 2.36 3.24
N VAL A 141 -16.69 2.26 4.01
CA VAL A 141 -16.13 3.33 4.85
C VAL A 141 -14.73 3.59 4.32
N LYS A 142 -14.47 4.81 3.89
CA LYS A 142 -13.13 5.25 3.48
C LYS A 142 -12.31 5.49 4.74
N VAL A 143 -11.18 4.78 4.87
CA VAL A 143 -10.22 4.96 5.96
C VAL A 143 -8.90 5.44 5.37
N GLU A 144 -8.37 6.52 5.90
CA GLU A 144 -7.09 7.10 5.52
C GLU A 144 -6.17 7.26 6.73
N VAL A 145 -4.90 6.94 6.53
CA VAL A 145 -3.83 7.21 7.49
C VAL A 145 -2.76 8.01 6.78
N THR A 146 -2.45 9.18 7.29
CA THR A 146 -1.35 10.02 6.82
C THR A 146 -0.36 10.21 7.96
N VAL A 147 0.91 9.90 7.70
CA VAL A 147 2.03 10.19 8.59
C VAL A 147 3.00 11.08 7.84
N ASN A 148 3.31 12.24 8.39
CA ASN A 148 4.24 13.18 7.78
C ASN A 148 5.16 13.83 8.82
N ASP A 149 6.01 14.75 8.38
CA ASP A 149 6.97 15.43 9.27
C ASP A 149 6.28 16.29 10.35
N GLU A 150 4.98 16.57 10.24
CA GLU A 150 4.21 17.36 11.20
C GLU A 150 3.37 16.51 12.15
N GLY A 151 3.14 15.21 11.85
CA GLY A 151 2.36 14.35 12.71
C GLY A 151 1.63 13.21 12.02
N ILE A 152 0.52 12.81 12.61
CA ILE A 152 -0.30 11.68 12.19
C ILE A 152 -1.76 12.13 12.10
N VAL A 153 -2.40 11.78 11.00
CA VAL A 153 -3.85 11.94 10.81
C VAL A 153 -4.45 10.59 10.44
N LEU A 154 -5.47 10.18 11.18
CA LEU A 154 -6.29 9.02 10.86
C LEU A 154 -7.73 9.49 10.65
N THR A 155 -8.31 9.15 9.51
CA THR A 155 -9.67 9.55 9.14
C THR A 155 -10.51 8.34 8.79
N ALA A 156 -11.72 8.26 9.31
CA ALA A 156 -12.73 7.28 8.93
C ALA A 156 -14.07 8.00 8.77
N GLN A 157 -14.37 8.46 7.55
CA GLN A 157 -15.48 9.36 7.26
C GLN A 157 -15.47 10.61 8.18
N ASP A 158 -16.50 10.77 9.02
CA ASP A 158 -16.66 11.91 9.94
C ASP A 158 -15.88 11.77 11.25
N THR A 159 -15.11 10.69 11.39
CA THR A 159 -14.24 10.46 12.56
C THR A 159 -12.81 10.77 12.19
N LYS A 160 -12.16 11.62 12.96
CA LYS A 160 -10.77 12.04 12.74
C LYS A 160 -9.98 12.01 14.03
N PHE A 161 -8.82 11.40 14.00
CA PHE A 161 -7.81 11.49 15.03
C PHE A 161 -6.57 12.18 14.48
N THR A 162 -6.07 13.19 15.19
CA THR A 162 -4.91 13.97 14.79
C THR A 162 -3.91 14.04 15.93
N LEU A 163 -2.66 13.72 15.65
CA LEU A 163 -1.50 14.10 16.45
C LEU A 163 -0.67 15.06 15.63
N LYS A 164 -0.46 16.27 16.10
CA LYS A 164 0.31 17.27 15.39
C LYS A 164 1.39 17.85 16.30
N GLN A 165 2.59 18.00 15.76
CA GLN A 165 3.68 18.71 16.40
C GLN A 165 4.63 19.25 15.33
N THR A 166 4.52 20.54 15.02
CA THR A 166 5.34 21.22 14.01
C THR A 166 6.58 21.87 14.61
N SER A 167 6.60 21.99 15.94
CA SER A 167 7.71 22.56 16.70
C SER A 167 7.87 21.86 18.05
N GLY A 168 8.87 22.26 18.84
CA GLY A 168 9.11 21.69 20.17
C GLY A 168 8.03 22.00 21.22
N SER A 169 7.07 22.91 20.94
CA SER A 169 6.14 23.44 21.94
C SER A 169 4.69 23.56 21.47
N ASP A 170 4.34 23.04 20.31
CA ASP A 170 2.99 23.15 19.73
C ASP A 170 2.25 21.81 19.60
N GLY A 171 2.66 20.83 20.41
CA GLY A 171 2.04 19.50 20.41
C GLY A 171 0.54 19.56 20.67
N LYS A 172 -0.24 18.88 19.82
CA LYS A 172 -1.70 18.82 19.89
C LYS A 172 -2.19 17.42 19.56
N ALA A 173 -3.06 16.88 20.40
CA ALA A 173 -3.84 15.67 20.11
C ALA A 173 -5.32 16.05 20.02
N GLU A 174 -6.00 15.57 18.98
CA GLU A 174 -7.42 15.86 18.76
C GLU A 174 -8.16 14.61 18.30
N LEU A 175 -9.30 14.31 18.92
CA LEU A 175 -10.25 13.32 18.48
C LEU A 175 -11.56 14.04 18.15
N GLN A 176 -12.01 13.92 16.91
CA GLN A 176 -13.25 14.50 16.41
C GLN A 176 -14.17 13.40 15.88
N VAL A 177 -15.44 13.47 16.23
CA VAL A 177 -16.50 12.62 15.68
C VAL A 177 -17.70 13.52 15.36
N GLY A 178 -17.95 13.74 14.07
CA GLY A 178 -18.90 14.76 13.62
C GLY A 178 -18.51 16.13 14.19
N ASN A 179 -19.45 16.77 14.93
CA ASN A 179 -19.21 18.09 15.55
C ASN A 179 -18.77 18.01 17.02
N SER A 180 -18.56 16.81 17.58
CA SER A 180 -18.03 16.65 18.93
C SER A 180 -16.52 16.43 18.91
N LYS A 181 -15.80 16.99 19.88
CA LYS A 181 -14.35 17.03 19.82
C LYS A 181 -13.72 16.98 21.23
N VAL A 182 -12.58 16.29 21.32
CA VAL A 182 -11.66 16.33 22.46
C VAL A 182 -10.32 16.80 21.97
N THR A 183 -9.78 17.84 22.62
CA THR A 183 -8.48 18.43 22.28
C THR A 183 -7.59 18.44 23.51
N ILE A 184 -6.34 18.04 23.34
CA ILE A 184 -5.28 18.14 24.36
C ILE A 184 -4.11 18.90 23.73
N GLU A 185 -3.66 19.95 24.38
CA GLU A 185 -2.56 20.79 23.91
C GLU A 185 -1.35 20.67 24.84
N GLN A 186 -0.16 20.70 24.28
CA GLN A 186 1.08 20.69 25.05
C GLN A 186 1.18 21.84 26.06
N ALA A 187 0.50 22.94 25.79
CA ALA A 187 0.37 24.08 26.71
C ALA A 187 -0.42 23.74 28.00
N GLY A 188 -0.95 22.53 28.10
CA GLY A 188 -1.69 22.04 29.28
C GLY A 188 -3.20 22.23 29.19
N ASN A 189 -3.75 22.72 28.10
CA ASN A 189 -5.18 22.87 27.92
C ASN A 189 -5.81 21.53 27.50
N VAL A 190 -6.96 21.21 28.11
CA VAL A 190 -7.82 20.11 27.68
C VAL A 190 -9.22 20.66 27.45
N THR A 191 -9.75 20.44 26.25
CA THR A 191 -11.07 20.92 25.85
C THR A 191 -11.93 19.73 25.41
N VAL A 192 -13.16 19.66 25.91
CA VAL A 192 -14.18 18.68 25.48
C VAL A 192 -15.39 19.46 25.01
N GLU A 193 -15.72 19.30 23.74
CA GLU A 193 -16.87 19.93 23.08
C GLU A 193 -17.85 18.85 22.62
N ALA A 194 -19.10 18.97 23.02
CA ALA A 194 -20.18 18.10 22.55
C ALA A 194 -21.27 18.98 21.92
N GLU A 195 -21.67 18.64 20.69
CA GLU A 195 -22.71 19.38 19.97
C GLU A 195 -24.06 19.36 20.69
N LYS A 196 -24.39 18.23 21.35
CA LYS A 196 -25.71 18.06 22.01
C LYS A 196 -25.58 17.88 23.51
N THR A 197 -25.02 16.77 23.95
CA THR A 197 -25.01 16.39 25.37
C THR A 197 -23.66 15.80 25.74
N LEU A 198 -23.07 16.27 26.81
CA LEU A 198 -21.96 15.61 27.48
C LEU A 198 -22.48 14.96 28.77
N THR A 199 -22.37 13.63 28.87
CA THR A 199 -22.74 12.87 30.05
C THR A 199 -21.53 12.29 30.73
N LEU A 200 -21.28 12.63 31.97
CA LEU A 200 -20.26 12.03 32.84
C LEU A 200 -20.95 11.14 33.86
N LYS A 201 -20.68 9.83 33.88
CA LYS A 201 -21.26 8.87 34.79
C LYS A 201 -20.18 8.01 35.42
N ALA A 202 -20.08 8.04 36.72
CA ALA A 202 -19.15 7.22 37.51
C ALA A 202 -19.69 7.01 38.92
N ASN A 203 -19.11 6.06 39.66
CA ASN A 203 -19.41 5.90 41.09
C ASN A 203 -19.00 7.14 41.92
N LYS A 204 -17.96 7.86 41.46
CA LYS A 204 -17.49 9.10 42.07
C LYS A 204 -16.94 10.01 40.97
N ILE A 205 -17.31 11.28 40.99
CA ILE A 205 -16.76 12.32 40.11
C ILE A 205 -16.19 13.39 41.04
N GLU A 206 -14.90 13.71 40.89
CA GLU A 206 -14.21 14.78 41.60
C GLU A 206 -13.78 15.87 40.62
N LEU A 207 -14.17 17.10 40.88
CA LEU A 207 -13.73 18.30 40.16
C LEU A 207 -12.95 19.16 41.13
N SER A 208 -11.68 19.34 40.90
CA SER A 208 -10.81 20.15 41.74
C SER A 208 -9.99 21.12 40.85
N ALA A 209 -9.88 22.37 41.27
CA ALA A 209 -9.08 23.38 40.66
C ALA A 209 -8.41 24.26 41.72
N ASP A 210 -7.16 24.63 41.52
CA ASP A 210 -6.43 25.48 42.46
C ASP A 210 -6.99 26.93 42.52
N ALA A 211 -7.56 27.41 41.42
CA ALA A 211 -8.09 28.76 41.33
C ALA A 211 -9.62 28.79 41.29
N GLN A 212 -10.25 28.16 40.35
CA GLN A 212 -11.70 28.24 40.15
C GLN A 212 -12.29 27.09 39.38
N VAL A 213 -13.43 26.59 39.83
CA VAL A 213 -14.37 25.76 39.06
C VAL A 213 -15.56 26.66 38.68
N LYS A 214 -15.80 26.85 37.38
CA LYS A 214 -16.93 27.64 36.86
C LYS A 214 -17.94 26.72 36.19
N ILE A 215 -19.16 26.75 36.64
CA ILE A 215 -20.31 26.05 36.03
C ILE A 215 -21.33 27.10 35.64
N SER A 216 -21.74 27.12 34.38
CA SER A 216 -22.74 28.07 33.87
C SER A 216 -23.68 27.41 32.88
N GLY A 217 -24.95 27.75 32.93
CA GLY A 217 -26.02 27.28 32.04
C GLY A 217 -27.28 28.07 32.31
N GLN A 218 -28.34 27.87 31.50
CA GLN A 218 -29.65 28.47 31.76
C GLN A 218 -30.28 27.92 33.05
N ALA A 219 -30.02 26.67 33.36
CA ALA A 219 -30.37 26.03 34.66
C ALA A 219 -29.19 25.16 35.11
N VAL A 220 -28.92 25.14 36.39
CA VAL A 220 -27.93 24.27 37.06
C VAL A 220 -28.66 23.58 38.21
N ASP A 221 -28.96 22.27 38.07
CA ASP A 221 -29.58 21.48 39.11
C ASP A 221 -28.53 20.66 39.88
N ILE A 222 -28.52 20.78 41.18
CA ILE A 222 -27.62 20.05 42.09
C ILE A 222 -28.51 19.34 43.10
N ASN A 223 -28.55 18.02 43.07
CA ASN A 223 -29.33 17.17 43.97
C ASN A 223 -28.45 16.54 45.05
#